data_99515c1b7a8ff3d6502a63423b64ba68
#
_entry.id   99515c1b7a8ff3d6502a63423b64ba68
#
_cell.length_a   1.000
_cell.length_b   1.000
_cell.length_c   1.000
_cell.angle_alpha   90.00
_cell.angle_beta   90.00
_cell.angle_gamma   90.00
#
_symmetry.space_group_name_H-M   'P 1'
#
loop_
_entity.id
_entity.type
_entity.pdbx_description
1 polymer ?
#
loop_
_entity_poly.entity_id
_entity_poly.type
_entity_poly.pdbx_seq_one_letter_code
_entity_poly.pdbx_strand_id
1 'polypeptide(L)'
;NMSASDFMYFTLGFIFYKYLSEKIEKYANNALVDDEITFKELWEMDDADAVELQEEAKNQCLENIGYFIEPKFLFSSVIEAIKRKENILPMLERSLKRIEDSTLGQDSEEDFGGLFSDIDLASPKLGKTADDKNTLVSNVLLALDDIDFGVEASQEIDILGDAYEYMISQFAAGAGKKAGEFYTPQEVSRILAEIVSIGHQRLRNVYDPTCGSGSLLLRAANIGNAVDIYGQEKNPTTYNLARMNMLLHGIRFSNFKIENGDTLEWDAFGDTQFDAVVANPPFSAEWSAADKFNTDDRFSKAGRLAPRKTADYAFILHMIYHLNDGGTMACVAPHGVLFRGNAEGVIRRFLIEKKNYVDAIIGLPANIFYGTSIPTCILVFKKC
;
A
#
# COMPACT_ATOMS: atom_id res chain seq x y z
N ASN A 1 7.33 -12.55 -24.16
CA ASN A 1 6.25 -11.56 -24.12
C ASN A 1 5.86 -11.37 -22.65
N MET A 2 6.13 -10.21 -22.12
CA MET A 2 5.73 -9.79 -20.79
C MET A 2 4.22 -9.49 -20.78
N SER A 3 3.49 -9.91 -19.72
CA SER A 3 2.09 -9.51 -19.55
C SER A 3 2.03 -8.03 -19.14
N ALA A 4 0.87 -7.38 -19.34
CA ALA A 4 0.69 -6.00 -18.91
C ALA A 4 0.89 -5.86 -17.38
N SER A 5 0.45 -6.84 -16.58
CA SER A 5 0.65 -6.85 -15.14
C SER A 5 2.11 -7.02 -14.73
N ASP A 6 2.89 -7.88 -15.41
CA ASP A 6 4.32 -7.99 -15.12
C ASP A 6 5.06 -6.67 -15.41
N PHE A 7 4.75 -6.06 -16.57
CA PHE A 7 5.35 -4.77 -16.94
C PHE A 7 5.01 -3.66 -15.94
N MET A 8 3.79 -3.68 -15.42
CA MET A 8 3.36 -2.76 -14.36
C MET A 8 4.27 -2.83 -13.13
N TYR A 9 4.47 -4.02 -12.57
CA TYR A 9 5.26 -4.15 -11.33
C TYR A 9 6.70 -3.67 -11.50
N PHE A 10 7.33 -3.98 -12.63
CA PHE A 10 8.66 -3.43 -12.94
C PHE A 10 8.63 -1.91 -13.02
N THR A 11 7.67 -1.34 -13.75
CA THR A 11 7.57 0.12 -13.96
C THR A 11 7.30 0.84 -12.64
N LEU A 12 6.34 0.36 -11.84
CA LEU A 12 6.01 0.95 -10.54
C LEU A 12 7.19 0.89 -9.57
N GLY A 13 7.92 -0.24 -9.54
CA GLY A 13 9.12 -0.36 -8.72
C GLY A 13 10.24 0.57 -9.16
N PHE A 14 10.44 0.80 -10.47
CA PHE A 14 11.44 1.75 -10.96
C PHE A 14 11.05 3.21 -10.71
N ILE A 15 9.78 3.56 -10.81
CA ILE A 15 9.25 4.87 -10.40
C ILE A 15 9.55 5.09 -8.91
N PHE A 16 9.27 4.09 -8.08
CA PHE A 16 9.51 4.17 -6.66
C PHE A 16 11.01 4.29 -6.34
N TYR A 17 11.88 3.53 -7.02
CA TYR A 17 13.33 3.67 -6.90
C TYR A 17 13.81 5.08 -7.28
N LYS A 18 13.32 5.64 -8.39
CA LYS A 18 13.63 7.02 -8.78
C LYS A 18 13.21 8.01 -7.69
N TYR A 19 11.98 7.89 -7.20
CA TYR A 19 11.47 8.73 -6.11
C TYR A 19 12.37 8.69 -4.85
N LEU A 20 12.72 7.49 -4.40
CA LEU A 20 13.59 7.34 -3.23
C LEU A 20 14.96 7.98 -3.49
N SER A 21 15.52 7.80 -4.69
CA SER A 21 16.81 8.37 -5.07
C SER A 21 16.79 9.90 -5.08
N GLU A 22 15.77 10.52 -5.67
CA GLU A 22 15.62 11.98 -5.72
C GLU A 22 15.35 12.56 -4.32
N LYS A 23 14.52 11.87 -3.53
CA LYS A 23 14.19 12.30 -2.16
C LYS A 23 15.41 12.32 -1.24
N ILE A 24 16.24 11.27 -1.27
CA ILE A 24 17.44 11.22 -0.43
C ILE A 24 18.51 12.21 -0.91
N GLU A 25 18.74 12.33 -2.22
CA GLU A 25 19.70 13.28 -2.78
C GLU A 25 19.34 14.72 -2.36
N LYS A 26 18.06 15.08 -2.47
CA LYS A 26 17.55 16.38 -2.01
C LYS A 26 17.71 16.56 -0.49
N TYR A 27 17.30 15.55 0.29
CA TYR A 27 17.39 15.62 1.74
C TYR A 27 18.85 15.81 2.21
N ALA A 28 19.77 15.02 1.68
CA ALA A 28 21.19 15.08 2.04
C ALA A 28 21.82 16.42 1.59
N ASN A 29 21.53 16.89 0.37
CA ASN A 29 22.02 18.20 -0.08
C ASN A 29 21.49 19.34 0.80
N ASN A 30 20.26 19.28 1.28
CA ASN A 30 19.72 20.30 2.19
C ASN A 30 20.39 20.24 3.58
N ALA A 31 20.73 19.05 4.07
CA ALA A 31 21.46 18.87 5.32
C ALA A 31 22.91 19.41 5.26
N LEU A 32 23.51 19.36 4.07
CA LEU A 32 24.90 19.78 3.80
C LEU A 32 25.03 21.24 3.29
N VAL A 33 23.93 22.00 3.27
CA VAL A 33 23.92 23.34 2.68
C VAL A 33 24.89 24.30 3.38
N ASP A 34 25.04 24.17 4.68
CA ASP A 34 25.94 25.02 5.48
C ASP A 34 27.42 24.65 5.31
N ASP A 35 27.71 23.43 4.84
CA ASP A 35 29.05 22.93 4.52
C ASP A 35 29.48 23.28 3.10
N GLU A 36 28.60 23.91 2.29
CA GLU A 36 28.83 24.30 0.89
C GLU A 36 29.29 23.13 0.01
N ILE A 37 28.85 21.89 0.33
CA ILE A 37 29.21 20.67 -0.38
C ILE A 37 27.96 19.89 -0.74
N THR A 38 27.98 19.19 -1.88
CA THR A 38 26.89 18.30 -2.29
C THR A 38 27.06 16.88 -1.74
N PHE A 39 25.95 16.14 -1.66
CA PHE A 39 25.94 14.74 -1.25
C PHE A 39 26.89 13.87 -2.09
N LYS A 40 26.98 14.12 -3.41
CA LYS A 40 27.90 13.40 -4.30
C LYS A 40 29.35 13.75 -4.04
N GLU A 41 29.67 15.05 -3.93
CA GLU A 41 31.02 15.53 -3.66
C GLU A 41 31.55 15.00 -2.32
N LEU A 42 30.73 15.00 -1.27
CA LEU A 42 31.11 14.45 0.03
C LEU A 42 31.54 12.98 -0.05
N TRP A 43 30.87 12.17 -0.88
CA TRP A 43 31.19 10.74 -1.06
C TRP A 43 32.43 10.48 -1.97
N GLU A 44 32.97 11.51 -2.61
CA GLU A 44 34.22 11.44 -3.35
C GLU A 44 35.44 11.77 -2.48
N MET A 45 35.23 12.26 -1.23
CA MET A 45 36.26 12.60 -0.27
C MET A 45 36.54 11.40 0.65
N ASP A 46 37.83 11.27 1.08
CA ASP A 46 38.31 10.16 1.90
C ASP A 46 39.15 10.58 3.13
N ASP A 47 39.19 11.89 3.43
CA ASP A 47 39.80 12.38 4.64
C ASP A 47 38.94 12.11 5.89
N ALA A 48 39.54 12.25 7.07
CA ALA A 48 38.89 11.87 8.33
C ALA A 48 37.63 12.72 8.63
N ASP A 49 37.67 14.01 8.31
CA ASP A 49 36.55 14.93 8.57
C ASP A 49 35.40 14.60 7.61
N ALA A 50 35.68 14.28 6.36
CA ALA A 50 34.67 13.85 5.38
C ALA A 50 34.01 12.51 5.78
N VAL A 51 34.75 11.55 6.29
CA VAL A 51 34.21 10.27 6.77
C VAL A 51 33.30 10.46 7.95
N GLU A 52 33.62 11.35 8.89
CA GLU A 52 32.73 11.68 10.02
C GLU A 52 31.44 12.33 9.54
N LEU A 53 31.52 13.27 8.59
CA LEU A 53 30.34 13.93 8.00
C LEU A 53 29.49 12.97 7.16
N GLN A 54 30.10 12.00 6.45
CA GLN A 54 29.38 10.95 5.73
C GLN A 54 28.53 10.09 6.69
N GLU A 55 29.10 9.66 7.83
CA GLU A 55 28.35 8.87 8.82
C GLU A 55 27.24 9.70 9.47
N GLU A 56 27.47 10.99 9.76
CA GLU A 56 26.43 11.88 10.28
C GLU A 56 25.29 12.05 9.29
N ALA A 57 25.57 12.36 8.03
CA ALA A 57 24.57 12.51 6.97
C ALA A 57 23.76 11.23 6.76
N LYS A 58 24.42 10.06 6.81
CA LYS A 58 23.75 8.76 6.73
C LYS A 58 22.80 8.53 7.90
N ASN A 59 23.24 8.81 9.13
CA ASN A 59 22.41 8.64 10.33
C ASN A 59 21.18 9.56 10.29
N GLN A 60 21.36 10.82 9.86
CA GLN A 60 20.25 11.75 9.67
C GLN A 60 19.24 11.26 8.62
N CYS A 61 19.69 10.64 7.53
CA CYS A 61 18.79 10.02 6.55
C CYS A 61 18.00 8.87 7.17
N LEU A 62 18.64 7.96 7.89
CA LEU A 62 17.98 6.82 8.54
C LEU A 62 16.93 7.27 9.57
N GLU A 63 17.23 8.25 10.40
CA GLU A 63 16.31 8.78 11.42
C GLU A 63 15.11 9.53 10.82
N ASN A 64 15.32 10.33 9.76
CA ASN A 64 14.31 11.27 9.28
C ASN A 64 13.49 10.75 8.09
N ILE A 65 14.13 9.99 7.18
CA ILE A 65 13.46 9.44 5.98
C ILE A 65 13.40 7.91 5.97
N GLY A 66 14.08 7.24 6.90
CA GLY A 66 13.96 5.82 7.17
C GLY A 66 14.86 4.91 6.34
N TYR A 67 15.66 5.42 5.41
CA TYR A 67 16.56 4.62 4.55
C TYR A 67 17.76 5.43 4.11
N PHE A 68 18.76 4.70 3.52
CA PHE A 68 19.95 5.31 2.96
C PHE A 68 20.34 4.69 1.62
N ILE A 69 20.79 5.53 0.67
CA ILE A 69 21.35 5.12 -0.62
C ILE A 69 22.65 5.90 -0.83
N GLU A 70 23.77 5.22 -1.03
CA GLU A 70 25.03 5.87 -1.40
C GLU A 70 24.92 6.53 -2.78
N PRO A 71 25.58 7.69 -3.03
CA PRO A 71 25.48 8.42 -4.30
C PRO A 71 25.70 7.59 -5.56
N LYS A 72 26.64 6.65 -5.53
CA LYS A 72 26.93 5.74 -6.67
C LYS A 72 25.77 4.81 -7.04
N PHE A 73 24.78 4.63 -6.15
CA PHE A 73 23.60 3.79 -6.34
C PHE A 73 22.32 4.60 -6.55
N LEU A 74 22.40 5.92 -6.69
CA LEU A 74 21.26 6.77 -7.02
C LEU A 74 20.79 6.50 -8.45
N PHE A 75 19.52 6.82 -8.69
CA PHE A 75 18.93 6.72 -10.02
C PHE A 75 19.73 7.53 -11.06
N SER A 76 20.15 8.75 -10.74
CA SER A 76 21.00 9.60 -11.58
C SER A 76 22.31 8.91 -11.97
N SER A 77 22.96 8.20 -11.06
CA SER A 77 24.20 7.45 -11.35
C SER A 77 23.97 6.23 -12.26
N VAL A 78 22.82 5.57 -12.13
CA VAL A 78 22.41 4.49 -13.06
C VAL A 78 22.15 5.06 -14.46
N ILE A 79 21.50 6.23 -14.57
CA ILE A 79 21.28 6.90 -15.85
C ILE A 79 22.61 7.28 -16.54
N GLU A 80 23.57 7.76 -15.76
CA GLU A 80 24.93 8.04 -16.30
C GLU A 80 25.59 6.77 -16.83
N ALA A 81 25.48 5.63 -16.13
CA ALA A 81 25.99 4.35 -16.60
C ALA A 81 25.31 3.89 -17.91
N ILE A 82 23.99 4.12 -18.05
CA ILE A 82 23.28 3.86 -19.31
C ILE A 82 23.84 4.73 -20.46
N LYS A 83 24.05 6.02 -20.20
CA LYS A 83 24.62 6.96 -21.19
C LYS A 83 26.06 6.55 -21.62
N ARG A 84 26.82 5.88 -20.72
CA ARG A 84 28.12 5.28 -21.02
C ARG A 84 28.01 3.90 -21.69
N LYS A 85 26.80 3.38 -21.95
CA LYS A 85 26.50 2.06 -22.54
C LYS A 85 27.03 0.88 -21.71
N GLU A 86 27.01 1.02 -20.40
CA GLU A 86 27.37 -0.04 -19.47
C GLU A 86 26.22 -1.04 -19.27
N ASN A 87 26.55 -2.26 -18.82
CA ASN A 87 25.52 -3.20 -18.35
C ASN A 87 25.08 -2.77 -16.95
N ILE A 88 23.84 -2.22 -16.85
CA ILE A 88 23.34 -1.63 -15.60
C ILE A 88 22.62 -2.63 -14.70
N LEU A 89 22.30 -3.83 -15.17
CA LEU A 89 21.51 -4.77 -14.37
C LEU A 89 22.15 -5.12 -13.02
N PRO A 90 23.47 -5.43 -12.93
CA PRO A 90 24.09 -5.71 -11.63
C PRO A 90 24.16 -4.47 -10.71
N MET A 91 24.30 -3.28 -11.28
CA MET A 91 24.28 -2.03 -10.52
C MET A 91 22.89 -1.75 -9.96
N LEU A 92 21.86 -1.87 -10.79
CA LEU A 92 20.47 -1.66 -10.40
C LEU A 92 20.04 -2.66 -9.31
N GLU A 93 20.36 -3.95 -9.47
CA GLU A 93 20.08 -4.97 -8.45
C GLU A 93 20.71 -4.60 -7.09
N ARG A 94 21.96 -4.14 -7.10
CA ARG A 94 22.63 -3.67 -5.88
C ARG A 94 21.97 -2.42 -5.32
N SER A 95 21.58 -1.47 -6.17
CA SER A 95 20.90 -0.25 -5.75
C SER A 95 19.61 -0.55 -4.97
N LEU A 96 18.75 -1.41 -5.52
CA LEU A 96 17.49 -1.82 -4.87
C LEU A 96 17.77 -2.53 -3.55
N LYS A 97 18.71 -3.47 -3.53
CA LYS A 97 19.09 -4.19 -2.33
C LYS A 97 19.71 -3.29 -1.25
N ARG A 98 20.52 -2.30 -1.61
CA ARG A 98 21.13 -1.37 -0.66
C ARG A 98 20.11 -0.52 0.07
N ILE A 99 18.99 -0.17 -0.56
CA ILE A 99 17.87 0.50 0.11
C ILE A 99 17.35 -0.38 1.25
N GLU A 100 17.00 -1.62 0.95
CA GLU A 100 16.50 -2.58 1.93
C GLU A 100 17.54 -2.88 3.03
N ASP A 101 18.78 -3.17 2.66
CA ASP A 101 19.86 -3.51 3.61
C ASP A 101 20.17 -2.32 4.55
N SER A 102 19.97 -1.08 4.13
CA SER A 102 20.23 0.12 4.94
C SER A 102 19.30 0.24 6.16
N THR A 103 18.16 -0.40 6.09
CA THR A 103 17.11 -0.33 7.15
C THR A 103 17.22 -1.46 8.17
N LEU A 104 18.14 -2.41 7.98
CA LEU A 104 18.34 -3.54 8.91
C LEU A 104 18.67 -3.04 10.32
N GLY A 105 17.88 -3.44 11.30
CA GLY A 105 17.99 -3.02 12.69
C GLY A 105 17.49 -1.60 12.98
N GLN A 106 16.87 -0.93 12.01
CA GLN A 106 16.20 0.37 12.17
C GLN A 106 14.69 0.21 12.38
N ASP A 107 14.03 1.24 12.89
CA ASP A 107 12.58 1.25 13.09
C ASP A 107 11.80 1.09 11.77
N SER A 108 12.42 1.43 10.63
CA SER A 108 11.86 1.35 9.29
C SER A 108 12.07 -0.01 8.59
N GLU A 109 12.71 -0.99 9.24
CA GLU A 109 13.04 -2.30 8.62
C GLU A 109 11.80 -3.00 8.07
N GLU A 110 10.70 -3.02 8.82
CA GLU A 110 9.46 -3.65 8.40
C GLU A 110 8.84 -2.98 7.17
N ASP A 111 9.06 -1.67 6.98
CA ASP A 111 8.47 -0.89 5.88
C ASP A 111 9.25 -0.98 4.58
N PHE A 112 10.56 -1.21 4.65
CA PHE A 112 11.44 -1.29 3.49
C PHE A 112 11.91 -2.72 3.16
N GLY A 113 11.91 -3.64 4.11
CA GLY A 113 12.35 -5.02 3.91
C GLY A 113 11.54 -5.76 2.85
N GLY A 114 12.21 -6.34 1.84
CA GLY A 114 11.59 -7.07 0.74
C GLY A 114 10.71 -6.23 -0.20
N LEU A 115 10.84 -4.91 -0.15
CA LEU A 115 9.98 -3.98 -0.91
C LEU A 115 10.13 -4.15 -2.42
N PHE A 116 11.34 -4.50 -2.88
CA PHE A 116 11.66 -4.73 -4.29
C PHE A 116 11.69 -6.22 -4.68
N SER A 117 11.19 -7.12 -3.84
CA SER A 117 11.23 -8.58 -4.09
C SER A 117 10.52 -9.04 -5.37
N ASP A 118 9.57 -8.25 -5.88
CA ASP A 118 8.87 -8.51 -7.12
C ASP A 118 9.66 -8.09 -8.38
N ILE A 119 10.79 -7.39 -8.22
CA ILE A 119 11.66 -6.94 -9.32
C ILE A 119 12.74 -7.98 -9.59
N ASP A 120 12.42 -9.02 -10.34
CA ASP A 120 13.39 -10.03 -10.79
C ASP A 120 14.05 -9.60 -12.10
N LEU A 121 15.23 -8.95 -12.02
CA LEU A 121 16.02 -8.54 -13.18
C LEU A 121 16.60 -9.70 -13.96
N ALA A 122 16.65 -10.91 -13.39
CA ALA A 122 17.05 -12.13 -14.09
C ALA A 122 15.92 -12.76 -14.90
N SER A 123 14.67 -12.30 -14.72
CA SER A 123 13.47 -12.86 -15.33
C SER A 123 13.60 -13.00 -16.86
N PRO A 124 13.25 -14.17 -17.44
CA PRO A 124 13.18 -14.34 -18.89
C PRO A 124 12.08 -13.50 -19.56
N LYS A 125 11.17 -12.90 -18.75
CA LYS A 125 10.14 -11.99 -19.24
C LYS A 125 10.72 -10.68 -19.77
N LEU A 126 11.86 -10.22 -19.21
CA LEU A 126 12.56 -9.00 -19.63
C LEU A 126 13.33 -9.16 -20.96
N GLY A 127 13.71 -10.38 -21.33
CA GLY A 127 14.46 -10.66 -22.54
C GLY A 127 15.08 -12.05 -22.53
N LYS A 128 15.50 -12.54 -23.69
CA LYS A 128 16.11 -13.87 -23.83
C LYS A 128 17.60 -13.85 -23.44
N THR A 129 18.28 -12.76 -23.72
CA THR A 129 19.70 -12.57 -23.43
C THR A 129 19.92 -11.49 -22.37
N ALA A 130 21.10 -11.43 -21.79
CA ALA A 130 21.46 -10.35 -20.87
C ALA A 130 21.39 -8.98 -21.55
N ASP A 131 21.79 -8.89 -22.81
CA ASP A 131 21.75 -7.64 -23.58
C ASP A 131 20.32 -7.19 -23.88
N ASP A 132 19.42 -8.13 -24.21
CA ASP A 132 18.00 -7.82 -24.40
C ASP A 132 17.38 -7.22 -23.11
N LYS A 133 17.67 -7.85 -21.98
CA LYS A 133 17.19 -7.40 -20.66
C LYS A 133 17.75 -6.03 -20.32
N ASN A 134 19.08 -5.84 -20.47
CA ASN A 134 19.74 -4.57 -20.22
C ASN A 134 19.15 -3.46 -21.11
N THR A 135 18.92 -3.74 -22.38
CA THR A 135 18.33 -2.78 -23.32
C THR A 135 16.91 -2.39 -22.91
N LEU A 136 16.06 -3.38 -22.57
CA LEU A 136 14.69 -3.10 -22.16
C LEU A 136 14.64 -2.26 -20.89
N VAL A 137 15.37 -2.66 -19.85
CA VAL A 137 15.42 -1.95 -18.56
C VAL A 137 15.97 -0.55 -18.74
N SER A 138 17.08 -0.40 -19.50
CA SER A 138 17.67 0.92 -19.80
C SER A 138 16.68 1.86 -20.49
N ASN A 139 15.91 1.36 -21.46
CA ASN A 139 14.90 2.17 -22.15
C ASN A 139 13.77 2.63 -21.21
N VAL A 140 13.34 1.77 -20.28
CA VAL A 140 12.34 2.16 -19.27
C VAL A 140 12.89 3.21 -18.34
N LEU A 141 14.12 3.04 -17.84
CA LEU A 141 14.74 4.02 -16.94
C LEU A 141 15.00 5.37 -17.63
N LEU A 142 15.44 5.37 -18.89
CA LEU A 142 15.59 6.61 -19.68
C LEU A 142 14.25 7.32 -19.89
N ALA A 143 13.17 6.58 -20.17
CA ALA A 143 11.85 7.17 -20.29
C ALA A 143 11.35 7.77 -18.95
N LEU A 144 11.75 7.19 -17.84
CA LEU A 144 11.46 7.74 -16.50
C LEU A 144 12.33 8.96 -16.17
N ASP A 145 13.58 9.02 -16.68
CA ASP A 145 14.49 10.16 -16.48
C ASP A 145 13.91 11.48 -17.01
N ASP A 146 13.19 11.40 -18.13
CA ASP A 146 12.52 12.54 -18.75
C ASP A 146 11.31 13.09 -17.97
N ILE A 147 10.85 12.37 -16.93
CA ILE A 147 9.68 12.76 -16.14
C ILE A 147 10.15 13.45 -14.85
N ASP A 148 9.82 14.72 -14.71
CA ASP A 148 9.96 15.43 -13.43
C ASP A 148 8.82 15.05 -12.48
N PHE A 149 9.19 14.42 -11.36
CA PHE A 149 8.22 14.02 -10.34
C PHE A 149 7.83 15.12 -9.36
N GLY A 150 8.34 16.34 -9.57
CA GLY A 150 7.97 17.49 -8.74
C GLY A 150 8.42 17.36 -7.26
N VAL A 151 9.43 16.55 -6.98
CA VAL A 151 10.00 16.41 -5.62
C VAL A 151 10.49 17.77 -5.08
N GLU A 152 10.69 18.74 -5.97
CA GLU A 152 11.08 20.12 -5.62
C GLU A 152 9.89 21.03 -5.23
N ALA A 153 8.68 20.73 -5.68
CA ALA A 153 7.52 21.57 -5.39
C ALA A 153 7.02 21.30 -3.97
N SER A 154 7.24 22.24 -3.10
CA SER A 154 6.70 22.25 -1.75
C SER A 154 5.16 22.26 -1.78
N GLN A 155 4.54 21.24 -1.23
CA GLN A 155 3.38 21.32 -0.35
C GLN A 155 1.94 21.20 -0.85
N GLU A 156 1.54 21.25 -2.10
CA GLU A 156 0.08 21.28 -2.34
C GLU A 156 -0.49 20.24 -3.30
N ILE A 157 0.32 19.55 -4.10
CA ILE A 157 -0.18 18.53 -5.01
C ILE A 157 0.76 17.34 -4.97
N ASP A 158 0.26 16.20 -4.51
CA ASP A 158 0.94 14.91 -4.57
C ASP A 158 0.86 14.36 -6.00
N ILE A 159 1.55 15.03 -6.93
CA ILE A 159 1.52 14.70 -8.35
C ILE A 159 2.01 13.28 -8.60
N LEU A 160 3.03 12.85 -7.87
CA LEU A 160 3.60 11.52 -8.07
C LEU A 160 2.70 10.43 -7.49
N GLY A 161 2.17 10.61 -6.28
CA GLY A 161 1.23 9.70 -5.68
C GLY A 161 -0.04 9.55 -6.52
N ASP A 162 -0.60 10.65 -7.00
CA ASP A 162 -1.75 10.65 -7.91
C ASP A 162 -1.45 9.94 -9.24
N ALA A 163 -0.27 10.16 -9.83
CA ALA A 163 0.17 9.46 -11.04
C ALA A 163 0.35 7.97 -10.80
N TYR A 164 0.90 7.58 -9.65
CA TYR A 164 1.06 6.20 -9.25
C TYR A 164 -0.29 5.50 -9.05
N GLU A 165 -1.23 6.12 -8.35
CA GLU A 165 -2.60 5.64 -8.23
C GLU A 165 -3.31 5.52 -9.57
N TYR A 166 -3.15 6.52 -10.45
CA TYR A 166 -3.69 6.48 -11.80
C TYR A 166 -3.16 5.27 -12.59
N MET A 167 -1.85 5.01 -12.53
CA MET A 167 -1.25 3.83 -13.17
C MET A 167 -1.82 2.54 -12.59
N ILE A 168 -1.92 2.39 -11.28
CA ILE A 168 -2.57 1.23 -10.64
C ILE A 168 -3.99 1.07 -11.18
N SER A 169 -4.77 2.14 -11.29
CA SER A 169 -6.15 2.10 -11.79
C SER A 169 -6.25 1.64 -13.25
N GLN A 170 -5.35 2.14 -14.13
CA GLN A 170 -5.31 1.76 -15.54
C GLN A 170 -4.96 0.29 -15.72
N PHE A 171 -4.01 -0.20 -14.95
CA PHE A 171 -3.63 -1.61 -14.97
C PHE A 171 -4.74 -2.50 -14.39
N ALA A 172 -5.42 -2.05 -13.33
CA ALA A 172 -6.59 -2.72 -12.79
C ALA A 172 -7.68 -2.84 -13.87
N ALA A 173 -7.98 -1.80 -14.61
CA ALA A 173 -8.94 -1.82 -15.71
C ALA A 173 -8.54 -2.81 -16.82
N GLY A 174 -7.24 -2.96 -17.12
CA GLY A 174 -6.70 -3.87 -18.14
C GLY A 174 -6.60 -5.34 -17.71
N ALA A 175 -6.53 -5.64 -16.42
CA ALA A 175 -6.30 -7.00 -15.90
C ALA A 175 -7.58 -7.87 -15.75
N GLY A 176 -8.78 -7.34 -16.04
CA GLY A 176 -10.04 -8.09 -16.03
C GLY A 176 -10.50 -8.49 -14.63
N LYS A 177 -11.06 -9.71 -14.45
CA LYS A 177 -11.65 -10.16 -13.18
C LYS A 177 -10.75 -10.08 -11.95
N LYS A 178 -9.43 -10.22 -12.13
CA LYS A 178 -8.45 -10.11 -11.02
C LYS A 178 -8.22 -8.67 -10.56
N ALA A 179 -8.58 -7.70 -11.36
CA ALA A 179 -8.33 -6.29 -11.10
C ALA A 179 -9.26 -5.69 -10.04
N GLY A 180 -10.51 -6.12 -9.98
CA GLY A 180 -11.45 -5.68 -8.96
C GLY A 180 -11.13 -6.18 -7.54
N GLU A 181 -10.14 -7.09 -7.41
CA GLU A 181 -9.73 -7.65 -6.13
C GLU A 181 -8.68 -6.78 -5.40
N PHE A 182 -8.04 -5.82 -6.08
CA PHE A 182 -6.98 -5.01 -5.46
C PHE A 182 -7.12 -3.49 -5.66
N TYR A 183 -8.17 -3.04 -6.36
CA TYR A 183 -8.40 -1.62 -6.60
C TYR A 183 -9.88 -1.24 -6.43
N THR A 184 -10.14 -0.23 -5.62
CA THR A 184 -11.48 0.34 -5.43
C THR A 184 -11.63 1.60 -6.29
N PRO A 185 -12.70 1.72 -7.11
CA PRO A 185 -12.94 2.92 -7.93
C PRO A 185 -12.91 4.20 -7.09
N GLN A 186 -12.34 5.27 -7.64
CA GLN A 186 -12.09 6.51 -6.89
C GLN A 186 -13.36 7.11 -6.29
N GLU A 187 -14.47 7.05 -7.02
CA GLU A 187 -15.77 7.56 -6.55
C GLU A 187 -16.28 6.78 -5.34
N VAL A 188 -16.11 5.46 -5.36
CA VAL A 188 -16.51 4.59 -4.24
C VAL A 188 -15.59 4.81 -3.04
N SER A 189 -14.27 4.88 -3.28
CA SER A 189 -13.28 5.16 -2.23
C SER A 189 -13.58 6.49 -1.53
N ARG A 190 -13.93 7.53 -2.30
CA ARG A 190 -14.27 8.84 -1.76
C ARG A 190 -15.52 8.79 -0.87
N ILE A 191 -16.57 8.11 -1.33
CA ILE A 191 -17.81 7.96 -0.55
C ILE A 191 -17.54 7.23 0.77
N LEU A 192 -16.77 6.11 0.73
CA LEU A 192 -16.42 5.37 1.93
C LEU A 192 -15.63 6.25 2.92
N ALA A 193 -14.63 6.97 2.43
CA ALA A 193 -13.78 7.84 3.22
C ALA A 193 -14.57 9.00 3.85
N GLU A 194 -15.43 9.67 3.09
CA GLU A 194 -16.30 10.72 3.60
C GLU A 194 -17.25 10.20 4.69
N ILE A 195 -17.86 9.01 4.51
CA ILE A 195 -18.76 8.40 5.49
C ILE A 195 -18.08 8.17 6.83
N VAL A 196 -16.89 7.57 6.83
CA VAL A 196 -16.19 7.24 8.09
C VAL A 196 -15.60 8.47 8.78
N SER A 197 -15.48 9.58 8.06
CA SER A 197 -14.96 10.84 8.59
C SER A 197 -16.07 11.76 9.15
N ILE A 198 -17.35 11.43 8.93
CA ILE A 198 -18.48 12.25 9.41
C ILE A 198 -18.45 12.39 10.94
N GLY A 199 -18.43 13.64 11.42
CA GLY A 199 -18.47 13.94 12.86
C GLY A 199 -17.09 13.96 13.52
N HIS A 200 -16.02 13.65 12.80
CA HIS A 200 -14.65 13.71 13.29
C HIS A 200 -13.92 14.91 12.69
N GLN A 201 -13.25 15.72 13.53
CA GLN A 201 -12.31 16.73 13.04
C GLN A 201 -10.97 16.08 12.65
N ARG A 202 -10.61 14.99 13.32
CA ARG A 202 -9.42 14.20 13.11
C ARG A 202 -9.64 12.79 13.62
N LEU A 203 -9.29 11.78 12.82
CA LEU A 203 -9.25 10.37 13.22
C LEU A 203 -7.90 10.08 13.90
N ARG A 204 -7.87 9.30 14.96
CA ARG A 204 -6.61 8.80 15.51
C ARG A 204 -6.01 7.77 14.57
N ASN A 205 -6.85 6.84 14.13
CA ASN A 205 -6.41 5.75 13.29
C ASN A 205 -7.51 5.30 12.31
N VAL A 206 -7.08 4.74 11.20
CA VAL A 206 -7.93 4.13 10.18
C VAL A 206 -7.40 2.75 9.81
N TYR A 207 -8.30 1.80 9.55
CA TYR A 207 -7.96 0.42 9.25
C TYR A 207 -8.67 -0.11 8.00
N ASP A 208 -7.93 -0.88 7.19
CA ASP A 208 -8.49 -1.71 6.10
C ASP A 208 -7.92 -3.13 6.18
N PRO A 209 -8.75 -4.15 6.48
CA PRO A 209 -8.31 -5.56 6.61
C PRO A 209 -7.98 -6.23 5.27
N THR A 210 -8.26 -5.58 4.15
CA THR A 210 -8.06 -6.06 2.78
C THR A 210 -7.57 -4.93 1.89
N CYS A 211 -6.51 -4.23 2.35
CA CYS A 211 -6.17 -2.90 1.87
C CYS A 211 -5.75 -2.84 0.38
N GLY A 212 -5.48 -3.97 -0.25
CA GLY A 212 -5.07 -4.00 -1.65
C GLY A 212 -3.82 -3.14 -1.86
N SER A 213 -3.88 -2.23 -2.83
CA SER A 213 -2.82 -1.24 -3.11
C SER A 213 -2.75 -0.09 -2.09
N GLY A 214 -3.62 -0.06 -1.09
CA GLY A 214 -3.68 1.01 -0.08
C GLY A 214 -4.45 2.26 -0.51
N SER A 215 -4.94 2.35 -1.74
CA SER A 215 -5.58 3.57 -2.27
C SER A 215 -6.83 4.01 -1.50
N LEU A 216 -7.71 3.06 -1.12
CA LEU A 216 -8.88 3.37 -0.28
C LEU A 216 -8.44 3.84 1.11
N LEU A 217 -7.47 3.16 1.68
CA LEU A 217 -6.93 3.45 3.01
C LEU A 217 -6.28 4.84 3.08
N LEU A 218 -5.46 5.19 2.09
CA LEU A 218 -4.87 6.53 1.94
C LEU A 218 -5.94 7.61 1.82
N ARG A 219 -6.97 7.37 1.01
CA ARG A 219 -8.07 8.32 0.84
C ARG A 219 -8.84 8.54 2.14
N ALA A 220 -9.11 7.47 2.88
CA ALA A 220 -9.76 7.57 4.20
C ALA A 220 -8.88 8.30 5.21
N ALA A 221 -7.58 8.05 5.20
CA ALA A 221 -6.61 8.75 6.04
C ALA A 221 -6.54 10.25 5.72
N ASN A 222 -6.47 10.61 4.44
CA ASN A 222 -6.39 12.01 4.00
C ASN A 222 -7.68 12.79 4.34
N ILE A 223 -8.85 12.26 3.99
CA ILE A 223 -10.15 12.94 4.27
C ILE A 223 -10.41 13.02 5.78
N GLY A 224 -10.11 11.97 6.53
CA GLY A 224 -10.26 11.91 7.98
C GLY A 224 -9.12 12.57 8.76
N ASN A 225 -8.08 13.08 8.08
CA ASN A 225 -6.88 13.62 8.70
C ASN A 225 -6.31 12.67 9.77
N ALA A 226 -6.20 11.38 9.42
CA ALA A 226 -5.81 10.34 10.36
C ALA A 226 -4.34 10.47 10.77
N VAL A 227 -4.04 10.10 12.03
CA VAL A 227 -2.66 10.08 12.54
C VAL A 227 -1.96 8.82 12.10
N ASP A 228 -2.60 7.67 12.34
CA ASP A 228 -2.02 6.37 12.10
C ASP A 228 -2.88 5.55 11.12
N ILE A 229 -2.22 4.80 10.25
CA ILE A 229 -2.82 4.05 9.15
C ILE A 229 -2.47 2.57 9.31
N TYR A 230 -3.49 1.72 9.31
CA TYR A 230 -3.32 0.28 9.48
C TYR A 230 -3.96 -0.47 8.31
N GLY A 231 -3.25 -1.44 7.79
CA GLY A 231 -3.76 -2.27 6.70
C GLY A 231 -3.28 -3.71 6.78
N GLN A 232 -4.05 -4.62 6.20
CA GLN A 232 -3.61 -5.99 6.02
C GLN A 232 -3.92 -6.44 4.60
N GLU A 233 -2.96 -7.10 3.95
CA GLU A 233 -3.10 -7.59 2.58
C GLU A 233 -2.51 -8.99 2.45
N LYS A 234 -3.31 -9.90 1.88
CA LYS A 234 -2.91 -11.30 1.73
C LYS A 234 -1.89 -11.53 0.63
N ASN A 235 -1.99 -10.79 -0.48
CA ASN A 235 -1.11 -10.95 -1.63
C ASN A 235 0.21 -10.19 -1.39
N PRO A 236 1.38 -10.86 -1.37
CA PRO A 236 2.64 -10.19 -1.06
C PRO A 236 3.01 -9.10 -2.05
N THR A 237 2.74 -9.28 -3.34
CA THR A 237 3.01 -8.25 -4.35
C THR A 237 2.15 -7.01 -4.16
N THR A 238 0.86 -7.19 -3.87
CA THR A 238 -0.07 -6.08 -3.60
C THR A 238 0.26 -5.40 -2.26
N TYR A 239 0.70 -6.18 -1.27
CA TYR A 239 1.24 -5.66 -0.01
C TYR A 239 2.45 -4.73 -0.23
N ASN A 240 3.40 -5.12 -1.10
CA ASN A 240 4.53 -4.26 -1.46
C ASN A 240 4.05 -2.96 -2.13
N LEU A 241 3.06 -3.05 -3.04
CA LEU A 241 2.46 -1.86 -3.67
C LEU A 241 1.82 -0.93 -2.63
N ALA A 242 1.14 -1.47 -1.62
CA ALA A 242 0.53 -0.65 -0.58
C ALA A 242 1.59 0.12 0.22
N ARG A 243 2.69 -0.52 0.63
CA ARG A 243 3.80 0.15 1.33
C ARG A 243 4.45 1.24 0.46
N MET A 244 4.74 0.91 -0.80
CA MET A 244 5.26 1.90 -1.76
C MET A 244 4.30 3.09 -1.89
N ASN A 245 3.00 2.84 -1.96
CA ASN A 245 1.98 3.87 -2.09
C ASN A 245 1.94 4.79 -0.87
N MET A 246 2.01 4.26 0.36
CA MET A 246 2.11 5.06 1.59
C MET A 246 3.34 5.99 1.55
N LEU A 247 4.51 5.44 1.21
CA LEU A 247 5.76 6.20 1.16
C LEU A 247 5.78 7.27 0.07
N LEU A 248 5.18 7.00 -1.10
CA LEU A 248 5.04 7.94 -2.22
C LEU A 248 4.15 9.13 -1.86
N HIS A 249 3.08 8.89 -1.11
CA HIS A 249 2.20 9.95 -0.58
C HIS A 249 2.78 10.66 0.66
N GLY A 250 4.07 10.48 0.94
CA GLY A 250 4.76 11.18 2.01
C GLY A 250 4.36 10.76 3.42
N ILE A 251 3.61 9.66 3.57
CA ILE A 251 3.31 9.11 4.90
C ILE A 251 4.62 8.64 5.52
N ARG A 252 4.90 9.10 6.74
CA ARG A 252 6.10 8.69 7.46
C ARG A 252 6.01 7.21 7.82
N PHE A 253 7.12 6.49 7.74
CA PHE A 253 7.19 5.06 8.09
C PHE A 253 6.65 4.77 9.50
N SER A 254 6.80 5.69 10.45
CA SER A 254 6.25 5.56 11.81
C SER A 254 4.72 5.71 11.92
N ASN A 255 4.04 6.16 10.87
CA ASN A 255 2.62 6.51 10.89
C ASN A 255 1.75 5.54 10.07
N PHE A 256 2.32 4.50 9.50
CA PHE A 256 1.54 3.42 8.91
C PHE A 256 2.08 2.05 9.33
N LYS A 257 1.21 1.07 9.35
CA LYS A 257 1.54 -0.33 9.54
C LYS A 257 0.71 -1.18 8.60
N ILE A 258 1.36 -1.74 7.58
CA ILE A 258 0.74 -2.66 6.64
C ILE A 258 1.31 -4.05 6.89
N GLU A 259 0.45 -5.05 7.09
CA GLU A 259 0.84 -6.43 7.38
C GLU A 259 0.52 -7.36 6.22
N ASN A 260 1.40 -8.33 5.95
CA ASN A 260 1.16 -9.33 4.90
C ASN A 260 0.59 -10.62 5.49
N GLY A 261 -0.66 -10.92 5.17
CA GLY A 261 -1.31 -12.15 5.64
C GLY A 261 -2.80 -12.20 5.39
N ASP A 262 -3.36 -13.41 5.51
CA ASP A 262 -4.80 -13.62 5.42
C ASP A 262 -5.48 -13.18 6.73
N THR A 263 -6.15 -12.05 6.69
CA THR A 263 -6.84 -11.41 7.82
C THR A 263 -7.79 -12.34 8.57
N LEU A 264 -8.48 -13.22 7.87
CA LEU A 264 -9.41 -14.15 8.52
C LEU A 264 -8.69 -15.28 9.26
N GLU A 265 -7.54 -15.74 8.75
CA GLU A 265 -6.74 -16.81 9.32
C GLU A 265 -5.77 -16.33 10.40
N TRP A 266 -5.24 -15.14 10.23
CA TRP A 266 -4.28 -14.49 11.10
C TRP A 266 -4.57 -13.00 11.23
N ASP A 267 -5.02 -12.61 12.40
CA ASP A 267 -5.29 -11.21 12.74
C ASP A 267 -3.99 -10.55 13.23
N ALA A 268 -3.43 -9.71 12.40
CA ALA A 268 -2.15 -9.04 12.67
C ALA A 268 -2.24 -8.00 13.80
N PHE A 269 -3.45 -7.47 14.06
CA PHE A 269 -3.63 -6.35 14.97
C PHE A 269 -4.30 -6.72 16.31
N GLY A 270 -4.71 -7.97 16.49
CA GLY A 270 -5.20 -8.52 17.75
C GLY A 270 -6.33 -7.70 18.37
N ASP A 271 -6.10 -7.11 19.53
CA ASP A 271 -7.12 -6.33 20.26
C ASP A 271 -7.13 -4.84 19.90
N THR A 272 -6.35 -4.42 18.90
CA THR A 272 -6.32 -3.01 18.47
C THR A 272 -7.67 -2.58 17.94
N GLN A 273 -8.11 -1.39 18.37
CA GLN A 273 -9.39 -0.81 17.99
C GLN A 273 -9.17 0.47 17.17
N PHE A 274 -10.03 0.71 16.19
CA PHE A 274 -9.90 1.81 15.23
C PHE A 274 -11.10 2.75 15.24
N ASP A 275 -10.84 4.04 15.06
CA ASP A 275 -11.91 5.05 14.97
C ASP A 275 -12.68 4.92 13.66
N ALA A 276 -11.99 4.54 12.59
CA ALA A 276 -12.58 4.31 11.29
C ALA A 276 -12.09 2.98 10.68
N VAL A 277 -13.03 2.22 10.10
CA VAL A 277 -12.70 1.01 9.35
C VAL A 277 -13.34 1.10 7.97
N VAL A 278 -12.52 0.96 6.94
CA VAL A 278 -12.95 0.96 5.54
C VAL A 278 -12.53 -0.32 4.85
N ALA A 279 -13.31 -0.83 3.92
CA ALA A 279 -12.88 -1.97 3.13
C ALA A 279 -13.67 -2.14 1.82
N ASN A 280 -13.00 -2.71 0.84
CA ASN A 280 -13.62 -3.38 -0.30
C ASN A 280 -13.13 -4.84 -0.34
N PRO A 281 -13.69 -5.72 0.54
CA PRO A 281 -13.21 -7.10 0.65
C PRO A 281 -13.52 -7.88 -0.63
N PRO A 282 -12.78 -8.97 -0.91
CA PRO A 282 -13.06 -9.84 -2.06
C PRO A 282 -14.45 -10.46 -1.93
N PHE A 283 -15.32 -10.23 -2.94
CA PHE A 283 -16.71 -10.67 -2.90
C PHE A 283 -16.85 -12.17 -2.93
N SER A 284 -17.60 -12.71 -1.98
CA SER A 284 -17.90 -14.15 -1.87
C SER A 284 -16.64 -15.03 -1.90
N ALA A 285 -15.55 -14.58 -1.30
CA ALA A 285 -14.32 -15.34 -1.18
C ALA A 285 -14.52 -16.59 -0.32
N GLU A 286 -13.74 -17.62 -0.59
CA GLU A 286 -13.68 -18.81 0.28
C GLU A 286 -12.72 -18.55 1.45
N TRP A 287 -13.05 -19.08 2.63
CA TRP A 287 -12.20 -19.10 3.81
C TRP A 287 -12.26 -20.44 4.51
N SER A 288 -11.40 -20.71 5.48
CA SER A 288 -11.35 -22.04 6.11
C SER A 288 -12.62 -22.37 6.90
N ALA A 289 -13.23 -21.38 7.53
CA ALA A 289 -14.32 -21.55 8.50
C ALA A 289 -14.02 -22.70 9.50
N ALA A 290 -12.75 -22.78 9.94
CA ALA A 290 -12.27 -23.86 10.78
C ALA A 290 -12.89 -23.83 12.19
N ASP A 291 -12.94 -24.96 12.86
CA ASP A 291 -13.55 -25.09 14.20
C ASP A 291 -12.95 -24.15 15.25
N LYS A 292 -11.66 -23.79 15.11
CA LYS A 292 -10.99 -22.82 15.99
C LYS A 292 -11.74 -21.47 16.07
N PHE A 293 -12.42 -21.09 15.00
CA PHE A 293 -13.15 -19.81 14.92
C PHE A 293 -14.48 -19.82 15.67
N ASN A 294 -14.99 -20.97 16.12
CA ASN A 294 -16.17 -21.02 16.98
C ASN A 294 -15.92 -20.40 18.37
N THR A 295 -14.66 -20.29 18.79
CA THR A 295 -14.26 -19.65 20.06
C THR A 295 -13.51 -18.34 19.86
N ASP A 296 -13.27 -17.93 18.63
CA ASP A 296 -12.62 -16.68 18.29
C ASP A 296 -13.58 -15.49 18.56
N ASP A 297 -13.13 -14.51 19.33
CA ASP A 297 -13.95 -13.38 19.76
C ASP A 297 -14.49 -12.53 18.61
N ARG A 298 -13.82 -12.56 17.46
CA ARG A 298 -14.31 -11.88 16.24
C ARG A 298 -15.63 -12.46 15.75
N PHE A 299 -15.85 -13.78 15.89
CA PHE A 299 -16.93 -14.49 15.22
C PHE A 299 -17.92 -15.17 16.18
N SER A 300 -17.47 -15.63 17.34
CA SER A 300 -18.23 -16.49 18.26
C SER A 300 -19.54 -15.87 18.75
N LYS A 301 -19.53 -14.54 18.97
CA LYS A 301 -20.67 -13.80 19.53
C LYS A 301 -21.90 -13.77 18.60
N ALA A 302 -21.69 -13.98 17.29
CA ALA A 302 -22.77 -14.03 16.31
C ALA A 302 -23.55 -15.37 16.31
N GLY A 303 -23.06 -16.37 17.04
CA GLY A 303 -23.69 -17.68 17.21
C GLY A 303 -23.53 -18.64 16.01
N ARG A 304 -23.01 -18.18 14.90
CA ARG A 304 -22.71 -18.96 13.69
C ARG A 304 -21.53 -18.36 12.96
N LEU A 305 -20.65 -19.21 12.42
CA LEU A 305 -19.64 -18.78 11.48
C LEU A 305 -20.24 -18.46 10.12
N ALA A 306 -19.65 -17.51 9.40
CA ALA A 306 -19.98 -17.27 8.00
C ALA A 306 -19.72 -18.55 7.17
N PRO A 307 -20.47 -18.80 6.09
CA PRO A 307 -20.28 -19.98 5.27
C PRO A 307 -18.88 -20.04 4.66
N ARG A 308 -18.29 -21.22 4.58
CA ARG A 308 -16.96 -21.45 4.01
C ARG A 308 -16.79 -20.88 2.60
N LYS A 309 -17.85 -20.90 1.80
CA LYS A 309 -17.83 -20.44 0.39
C LYS A 309 -18.18 -18.95 0.20
N THR A 310 -18.51 -18.25 1.28
CA THR A 310 -18.91 -16.83 1.24
C THR A 310 -18.46 -16.16 2.53
N ALA A 311 -17.23 -15.66 2.53
CA ALA A 311 -16.61 -15.01 3.68
C ALA A 311 -17.10 -13.59 3.95
N ASP A 312 -18.06 -13.06 3.17
CA ASP A 312 -18.51 -11.68 3.27
C ASP A 312 -18.80 -11.27 4.73
N TYR A 313 -19.56 -12.09 5.47
CA TYR A 313 -19.84 -11.82 6.88
C TYR A 313 -18.68 -12.12 7.84
N ALA A 314 -17.69 -12.92 7.45
CA ALA A 314 -16.49 -13.09 8.26
C ALA A 314 -15.67 -11.78 8.25
N PHE A 315 -15.49 -11.14 7.09
CA PHE A 315 -14.88 -9.81 7.00
C PHE A 315 -15.67 -8.75 7.78
N ILE A 316 -17.00 -8.72 7.64
CA ILE A 316 -17.86 -7.76 8.36
C ILE A 316 -17.70 -7.93 9.88
N LEU A 317 -17.74 -9.14 10.40
CA LEU A 317 -17.57 -9.41 11.83
C LEU A 317 -16.17 -9.04 12.32
N HIS A 318 -15.13 -9.33 11.55
CA HIS A 318 -13.74 -8.94 11.85
C HIS A 318 -13.62 -7.42 11.94
N MET A 319 -14.15 -6.68 10.97
CA MET A 319 -14.13 -5.22 10.97
C MET A 319 -14.89 -4.63 12.17
N ILE A 320 -16.05 -5.18 12.53
CA ILE A 320 -16.83 -4.74 13.69
C ILE A 320 -16.08 -5.05 14.99
N TYR A 321 -15.34 -6.16 15.06
CA TYR A 321 -14.51 -6.48 16.22
C TYR A 321 -13.48 -5.38 16.48
N HIS A 322 -12.83 -4.91 15.44
CA HIS A 322 -11.82 -3.86 15.49
C HIS A 322 -12.37 -2.43 15.54
N LEU A 323 -13.67 -2.24 15.48
CA LEU A 323 -14.25 -0.90 15.53
C LEU A 323 -14.33 -0.40 16.97
N ASN A 324 -13.84 0.82 17.24
CA ASN A 324 -14.00 1.50 18.52
C ASN A 324 -15.47 1.78 18.85
N ASP A 325 -15.78 1.93 20.13
CA ASP A 325 -17.03 2.55 20.55
C ASP A 325 -17.08 3.99 20.05
N GLY A 326 -18.17 4.37 19.39
CA GLY A 326 -18.30 5.64 18.68
C GLY A 326 -17.66 5.65 17.27
N GLY A 327 -16.95 4.59 16.89
CA GLY A 327 -16.33 4.46 15.57
C GLY A 327 -17.33 4.19 14.45
N THR A 328 -16.93 4.51 13.23
CA THR A 328 -17.70 4.27 12.01
C THR A 328 -16.96 3.32 11.06
N MET A 329 -17.67 2.31 10.58
CA MET A 329 -17.19 1.39 9.55
C MET A 329 -18.02 1.55 8.30
N ALA A 330 -17.38 1.60 7.14
CA ALA A 330 -18.03 1.57 5.84
C ALA A 330 -17.35 0.54 4.93
N CYS A 331 -18.09 -0.44 4.41
CA CYS A 331 -17.53 -1.45 3.53
C CYS A 331 -18.42 -1.72 2.32
N VAL A 332 -17.78 -2.09 1.22
CA VAL A 332 -18.47 -2.60 0.03
C VAL A 332 -18.85 -4.06 0.25
N ALA A 333 -20.05 -4.41 -0.15
CA ALA A 333 -20.54 -5.79 -0.09
C ALA A 333 -21.44 -6.12 -1.28
N PRO A 334 -21.48 -7.39 -1.74
CA PRO A 334 -22.45 -7.82 -2.75
C PRO A 334 -23.86 -7.83 -2.17
N HIS A 335 -24.87 -7.52 -2.97
CA HIS A 335 -26.28 -7.52 -2.53
C HIS A 335 -26.71 -8.84 -1.86
N GLY A 336 -26.04 -9.96 -2.15
CA GLY A 336 -26.29 -11.25 -1.52
C GLY A 336 -26.33 -11.21 0.00
N VAL A 337 -25.47 -10.38 0.63
CA VAL A 337 -25.42 -10.22 2.09
C VAL A 337 -26.75 -9.72 2.70
N LEU A 338 -27.58 -9.05 1.91
CA LEU A 338 -28.85 -8.47 2.38
C LEU A 338 -29.96 -9.52 2.52
N PHE A 339 -29.91 -10.62 1.76
CA PHE A 339 -31.03 -11.56 1.69
C PHE A 339 -30.68 -13.05 1.84
N ARG A 340 -29.40 -13.45 1.72
CA ARG A 340 -29.03 -14.86 1.91
C ARG A 340 -29.45 -15.34 3.30
N GLY A 341 -30.00 -16.58 3.36
CA GLY A 341 -30.48 -17.22 4.58
C GLY A 341 -29.42 -17.95 5.38
N ASN A 342 -29.83 -18.96 6.13
CA ASN A 342 -28.97 -19.84 6.94
C ASN A 342 -28.01 -19.06 7.88
N ALA A 343 -26.74 -19.37 7.87
CA ALA A 343 -25.73 -18.76 8.75
C ALA A 343 -25.66 -17.23 8.56
N GLU A 344 -25.68 -16.74 7.32
CA GLU A 344 -25.66 -15.29 7.05
C GLU A 344 -26.91 -14.59 7.60
N GLY A 345 -28.08 -15.23 7.54
CA GLY A 345 -29.32 -14.71 8.14
C GLY A 345 -29.24 -14.61 9.67
N VAL A 346 -28.57 -15.56 10.34
CA VAL A 346 -28.34 -15.53 11.80
C VAL A 346 -27.41 -14.36 12.16
N ILE A 347 -26.29 -14.21 11.45
CA ILE A 347 -25.33 -13.14 11.69
C ILE A 347 -25.98 -11.76 11.44
N ARG A 348 -26.71 -11.61 10.34
CA ARG A 348 -27.42 -10.37 10.02
C ARG A 348 -28.43 -9.99 11.11
N ARG A 349 -29.21 -10.97 11.62
CA ARG A 349 -30.12 -10.75 12.73
C ARG A 349 -29.39 -10.33 14.01
N PHE A 350 -28.26 -10.95 14.31
CA PHE A 350 -27.42 -10.57 15.43
C PHE A 350 -26.97 -9.10 15.33
N LEU A 351 -26.50 -8.66 14.16
CA LEU A 351 -26.03 -7.30 13.95
C LEU A 351 -27.15 -6.25 14.02
N ILE A 352 -28.37 -6.59 13.56
CA ILE A 352 -29.53 -5.69 13.56
C ILE A 352 -30.23 -5.72 14.91
N GLU A 353 -30.71 -6.89 15.36
CA GLU A 353 -31.62 -6.97 16.50
C GLU A 353 -30.88 -6.97 17.85
N LYS A 354 -29.67 -7.54 17.93
CA LYS A 354 -28.92 -7.66 19.19
C LYS A 354 -27.94 -6.53 19.40
N LYS A 355 -27.29 -6.08 18.34
CA LYS A 355 -26.24 -5.08 18.40
C LYS A 355 -26.72 -3.69 17.95
N ASN A 356 -27.70 -3.64 17.07
CA ASN A 356 -28.19 -2.40 16.48
C ASN A 356 -27.07 -1.53 15.86
N TYR A 357 -26.11 -2.20 15.18
CA TYR A 357 -24.94 -1.52 14.65
C TYR A 357 -25.12 -1.03 13.22
N VAL A 358 -26.13 -1.52 12.48
CA VAL A 358 -26.39 -1.12 11.09
C VAL A 358 -26.94 0.31 11.07
N ASP A 359 -26.18 1.26 10.52
CA ASP A 359 -26.56 2.66 10.41
C ASP A 359 -27.21 2.96 9.04
N ALA A 360 -26.59 2.50 7.94
CA ALA A 360 -27.11 2.71 6.59
C ALA A 360 -26.73 1.60 5.61
N ILE A 361 -27.53 1.48 4.55
CA ILE A 361 -27.24 0.63 3.38
C ILE A 361 -27.42 1.51 2.14
N ILE A 362 -26.37 1.68 1.35
CA ILE A 362 -26.34 2.56 0.18
C ILE A 362 -26.11 1.71 -1.07
N GLY A 363 -27.10 1.65 -1.96
CA GLY A 363 -26.98 0.94 -3.23
C GLY A 363 -26.00 1.63 -4.17
N LEU A 364 -25.12 0.85 -4.81
CA LEU A 364 -24.19 1.35 -5.82
C LEU A 364 -24.71 1.07 -7.24
N PRO A 365 -24.35 1.91 -8.24
CA PRO A 365 -24.69 1.65 -9.62
C PRO A 365 -24.15 0.31 -10.12
N ALA A 366 -24.86 -0.31 -11.06
CA ALA A 366 -24.37 -1.53 -11.70
C ALA A 366 -23.07 -1.26 -12.49
N ASN A 367 -22.19 -2.25 -12.54
CA ASN A 367 -20.92 -2.21 -13.28
C ASN A 367 -19.94 -1.12 -12.81
N ILE A 368 -20.04 -0.64 -11.58
CA ILE A 368 -19.10 0.35 -11.03
C ILE A 368 -17.70 -0.25 -10.76
N PHE A 369 -17.65 -1.55 -10.48
CA PHE A 369 -16.38 -2.26 -10.25
C PHE A 369 -15.85 -2.90 -11.52
N TYR A 370 -14.54 -2.80 -11.74
CA TYR A 370 -13.89 -3.43 -12.88
C TYR A 370 -14.00 -4.96 -12.81
N GLY A 371 -14.28 -5.58 -13.95
CA GLY A 371 -14.29 -7.04 -14.11
C GLY A 371 -15.44 -7.79 -13.46
N THR A 372 -16.41 -7.12 -12.84
CA THR A 372 -17.60 -7.75 -12.27
C THR A 372 -18.88 -6.95 -12.57
N SER A 373 -19.99 -7.68 -12.82
CA SER A 373 -21.34 -7.10 -12.94
C SER A 373 -22.19 -7.35 -11.68
N ILE A 374 -21.59 -7.84 -10.60
CA ILE A 374 -22.30 -8.16 -9.36
C ILE A 374 -22.84 -6.86 -8.77
N PRO A 375 -24.17 -6.77 -8.48
CA PRO A 375 -24.72 -5.62 -7.79
C PRO A 375 -24.14 -5.50 -6.37
N THR A 376 -23.74 -4.30 -6.00
CA THR A 376 -23.07 -4.01 -4.74
C THR A 376 -23.73 -2.87 -3.97
N CYS A 377 -23.47 -2.81 -2.69
CA CYS A 377 -23.86 -1.74 -1.80
C CYS A 377 -22.72 -1.39 -0.84
N ILE A 378 -22.80 -0.21 -0.25
CA ILE A 378 -22.01 0.15 0.92
C ILE A 378 -22.84 -0.18 2.16
N LEU A 379 -22.27 -0.93 3.08
CA LEU A 379 -22.82 -1.15 4.42
C LEU A 379 -22.11 -0.21 5.39
N VAL A 380 -22.87 0.56 6.14
CA VAL A 380 -22.37 1.46 7.18
C VAL A 380 -22.78 0.91 8.54
N PHE A 381 -21.78 0.77 9.41
CA PHE A 381 -22.00 0.34 10.80
C PHE A 381 -21.42 1.39 11.74
N LYS A 382 -22.13 1.61 12.85
CA LYS A 382 -21.68 2.43 13.96
C LYS A 382 -21.76 1.63 15.25
N LYS A 383 -20.72 1.72 16.04
CA LYS A 383 -20.66 1.07 17.35
C LYS A 383 -20.90 2.13 18.41
N CYS A 384 -22.14 2.20 18.93
CA CYS A 384 -22.58 3.19 19.94
C CYS A 384 -22.62 2.54 21.31
#